data_cd7cd77785d92e3ebf6479c17567c5d8
#
_entry.id   cd7cd77785d92e3ebf6479c17567c5d8
#
_cell.length_a   1.000
_cell.length_b   1.000
_cell.length_c   1.000
_cell.angle_alpha   90.00
_cell.angle_beta   90.00
_cell.angle_gamma   90.00
#
_symmetry.space_group_name_H-M   'P 1'
#
loop_
_entity.id
_entity.type
_entity.pdbx_description
1 polymer ?
#
loop_
_entity_poly.entity_id
_entity_poly.type
_entity_poly.pdbx_seq_one_letter_code
_entity_poly.pdbx_strand_id
1 'polypeptide(L)'
;MHFIRFSLLFFCAILLLACGEEAKEQPVPKPIPQATGESSAIEIPTTKVVSTSKGNVSVKILPENPTSTGCLQAVIQGTPVRNVVVWKVNSEVVSSGTKTQLCSDSYKRDDTVTVEVGTKDKGAQTSVSIGNSLPRVVDISSTPSEIYAGTDITVVPVAEDVDGDDIDFTYQWLINGEADPVLTQSTIPGGKFTKGDTVQVLIVPNDFFDDGPTYESYAQPIPNASPRITSEPPQGITSLDYHYQVEVSDPDDSTFTYRLDEAPVGMSIDENSGLIAWSLADVAPGDYTIAIIAADSEGLETAQAYTLSLGAPQ
;
A
#
# COMPACT_ATOMS: atom_id res chain seq x y z
N MET A 1 -0.31 38.97 -3.51
CA MET A 1 -1.50 39.83 -3.21
C MET A 1 -2.74 39.09 -3.66
N HIS A 2 -3.62 38.83 -2.71
CA HIS A 2 -5.01 38.31 -2.76
C HIS A 2 -5.27 36.87 -3.16
N PHE A 3 -5.51 36.11 -2.11
CA PHE A 3 -6.26 34.84 -2.03
C PHE A 3 -7.75 35.08 -2.31
N ILE A 4 -8.41 34.20 -3.04
CA ILE A 4 -9.85 33.99 -2.95
C ILE A 4 -10.12 32.49 -2.82
N ARG A 5 -10.61 32.10 -1.64
CA ARG A 5 -11.26 30.82 -1.36
C ARG A 5 -12.72 30.89 -1.85
N PHE A 6 -13.19 29.88 -2.57
CA PHE A 6 -14.61 29.62 -2.72
C PHE A 6 -14.97 28.25 -2.12
N SER A 7 -15.73 28.35 -1.04
CA SER A 7 -16.44 27.23 -0.42
C SER A 7 -17.81 27.16 -1.09
N LEU A 8 -18.22 26.00 -1.59
CA LEU A 8 -19.59 25.77 -2.03
C LEU A 8 -20.14 24.52 -1.33
N LEU A 9 -20.97 24.77 -0.32
CA LEU A 9 -21.89 23.82 0.28
C LEU A 9 -23.04 23.57 -0.70
N PHE A 10 -23.27 22.30 -1.04
CA PHE A 10 -24.54 21.87 -1.61
C PHE A 10 -25.20 20.85 -0.68
N PHE A 11 -26.25 21.31 -0.01
CA PHE A 11 -27.24 20.48 0.63
C PHE A 11 -28.17 19.92 -0.44
N CYS A 12 -28.32 18.62 -0.53
CA CYS A 12 -29.45 18.00 -1.21
C CYS A 12 -29.95 16.85 -0.37
N ALA A 13 -31.11 17.06 0.25
CA ALA A 13 -31.88 16.06 0.92
C ALA A 13 -32.76 15.33 -0.13
N ILE A 14 -32.65 14.01 -0.21
CA ILE A 14 -33.65 13.17 -0.89
C ILE A 14 -33.89 11.89 -0.09
N LEU A 15 -35.11 11.81 0.34
CA LEU A 15 -36.03 10.74 0.71
C LEU A 15 -35.53 9.29 0.76
N LEU A 16 -35.81 8.70 1.93
CA LEU A 16 -35.92 7.28 2.24
C LEU A 16 -36.90 6.54 1.33
N LEU A 17 -36.47 5.46 0.71
CA LEU A 17 -37.28 4.29 0.41
C LEU A 17 -36.52 3.05 0.88
N ALA A 18 -37.10 2.38 1.86
CA ALA A 18 -36.64 1.12 2.41
C ALA A 18 -36.86 0.00 1.40
N CYS A 19 -35.78 -0.74 1.08
CA CYS A 19 -35.84 -2.14 0.71
C CYS A 19 -34.73 -2.86 1.49
N GLY A 20 -35.13 -3.80 2.33
CA GLY A 20 -34.21 -4.59 3.12
C GLY A 20 -33.44 -5.56 2.22
N GLU A 21 -32.13 -5.40 2.24
CA GLU A 21 -31.18 -6.41 1.78
C GLU A 21 -30.32 -6.75 2.98
N GLU A 22 -30.44 -8.02 3.41
CA GLU A 22 -29.64 -8.58 4.48
C GLU A 22 -28.15 -8.40 4.14
N ALA A 23 -27.46 -7.62 4.96
CA ALA A 23 -26.01 -7.52 4.90
C ALA A 23 -25.44 -8.93 5.13
N LYS A 24 -24.88 -9.55 4.09
CA LYS A 24 -24.05 -10.74 4.24
C LYS A 24 -22.85 -10.35 5.10
N GLU A 25 -22.79 -10.94 6.28
CA GLU A 25 -21.62 -10.90 7.16
C GLU A 25 -20.38 -11.32 6.34
N GLN A 26 -19.41 -10.42 6.20
CA GLN A 26 -18.14 -10.76 5.57
C GLN A 26 -17.44 -11.78 6.46
N PRO A 27 -16.88 -12.87 5.88
CA PRO A 27 -16.17 -13.87 6.67
C PRO A 27 -14.95 -13.21 7.33
N VAL A 28 -14.86 -13.36 8.65
CA VAL A 28 -13.70 -12.98 9.45
C VAL A 28 -12.46 -13.71 8.86
N PRO A 29 -11.38 -13.01 8.53
CA PRO A 29 -10.17 -13.64 8.01
C PRO A 29 -9.68 -14.70 8.99
N LYS A 30 -9.39 -15.90 8.48
CA LYS A 30 -8.75 -16.95 9.28
C LYS A 30 -7.37 -16.46 9.70
N PRO A 31 -6.94 -16.72 10.95
CA PRO A 31 -5.60 -16.36 11.39
C PRO A 31 -4.55 -17.06 10.50
N ILE A 32 -3.54 -16.29 10.12
CA ILE A 32 -2.39 -16.73 9.33
C ILE A 32 -1.79 -17.95 10.01
N PRO A 33 -1.51 -19.07 9.29
CA PRO A 33 -0.78 -20.19 9.87
C PRO A 33 0.59 -19.66 10.31
N GLN A 34 0.85 -19.67 11.61
CA GLN A 34 2.20 -19.41 12.12
C GLN A 34 3.13 -20.43 11.50
N ALA A 35 4.15 -19.95 10.79
CA ALA A 35 5.26 -20.79 10.35
C ALA A 35 5.84 -21.45 11.60
N THR A 36 5.71 -22.78 11.68
CA THR A 36 6.38 -23.57 12.71
C THR A 36 7.86 -23.72 12.34
N GLY A 37 8.58 -22.59 12.39
CA GLY A 37 10.02 -22.59 12.54
C GLY A 37 10.29 -22.65 14.02
N GLU A 38 11.05 -23.66 14.49
CA GLU A 38 11.57 -23.65 15.83
C GLU A 38 12.42 -22.38 16.02
N SER A 39 11.77 -21.35 16.58
CA SER A 39 12.45 -20.19 17.11
C SER A 39 13.28 -20.69 18.28
N SER A 40 14.59 -20.74 18.11
CA SER A 40 15.50 -20.75 19.25
C SER A 40 15.15 -19.49 20.06
N ALA A 41 14.55 -19.71 21.22
CA ALA A 41 14.19 -18.63 22.14
C ALA A 41 15.44 -17.79 22.40
N ILE A 42 15.50 -16.63 21.76
CA ILE A 42 16.39 -15.55 22.20
C ILE A 42 15.81 -15.17 23.56
N GLU A 43 16.55 -15.43 24.61
CA GLU A 43 16.18 -14.94 25.94
C GLU A 43 16.08 -13.41 25.85
N ILE A 44 14.85 -12.91 25.80
CA ILE A 44 14.57 -11.48 25.97
C ILE A 44 15.21 -11.11 27.32
N PRO A 45 16.17 -10.17 27.38
CA PRO A 45 16.77 -9.78 28.63
C PRO A 45 15.67 -9.29 29.55
N THR A 46 15.36 -10.10 30.58
CA THR A 46 14.36 -9.77 31.58
C THR A 46 14.75 -8.45 32.20
N THR A 47 13.95 -7.41 31.95
CA THR A 47 14.13 -6.07 32.50
C THR A 47 14.28 -6.19 34.01
N LYS A 48 15.51 -5.98 34.52
CA LYS A 48 15.82 -6.14 35.94
C LYS A 48 15.20 -4.98 36.70
N VAL A 49 13.95 -5.16 37.15
CA VAL A 49 13.31 -4.20 38.04
C VAL A 49 14.01 -4.29 39.40
N VAL A 50 14.83 -3.32 39.71
CA VAL A 50 15.46 -3.19 41.04
C VAL A 50 14.59 -2.24 41.85
N SER A 51 13.77 -2.77 42.79
CA SER A 51 12.99 -1.96 43.68
C SER A 51 13.53 -2.08 45.12
N THR A 52 13.70 -0.94 45.76
CA THR A 52 13.99 -0.86 47.21
C THR A 52 12.91 -0.04 47.89
N SER A 53 12.40 -0.51 48.99
CA SER A 53 11.46 0.23 49.82
C SER A 53 11.97 0.32 51.27
N LYS A 54 11.88 1.50 51.88
CA LYS A 54 12.16 1.73 53.28
C LYS A 54 10.92 2.38 53.93
N GLY A 55 10.28 1.65 54.82
CA GLY A 55 9.00 2.06 55.45
C GLY A 55 7.77 1.59 54.66
N ASN A 56 6.63 2.27 54.83
CA ASN A 56 5.36 1.89 54.19
C ASN A 56 5.14 2.52 52.79
N VAL A 57 6.20 2.87 52.11
CA VAL A 57 6.11 3.49 50.77
C VAL A 57 6.71 2.53 49.75
N SER A 58 6.00 2.30 48.65
CA SER A 58 6.51 1.63 47.45
C SER A 58 6.22 2.46 46.20
N VAL A 59 7.03 2.27 45.18
CA VAL A 59 6.83 2.91 43.89
C VAL A 59 7.08 1.89 42.79
N LYS A 60 6.24 1.95 41.73
CA LYS A 60 6.40 1.21 40.48
C LYS A 60 6.40 2.17 39.30
N ILE A 61 7.08 1.82 38.23
CA ILE A 61 7.01 2.51 36.93
C ILE A 61 6.09 1.69 36.02
N LEU A 62 5.20 2.37 35.32
CA LEU A 62 4.35 1.78 34.28
C LEU A 62 4.57 2.54 32.95
N PRO A 63 4.53 1.82 31.82
CA PRO A 63 4.45 0.37 31.67
C PRO A 63 5.66 -0.35 32.25
N GLU A 64 5.56 -1.65 32.53
CA GLU A 64 6.67 -2.45 33.12
C GLU A 64 7.77 -2.73 32.09
N ASN A 65 7.44 -2.77 30.79
CA ASN A 65 8.33 -2.88 29.67
C ASN A 65 8.17 -1.63 28.78
N PRO A 66 8.77 -0.51 29.17
CA PRO A 66 8.69 0.72 28.39
C PRO A 66 9.59 0.69 27.17
N THR A 67 9.16 1.37 26.11
CA THR A 67 9.93 1.65 24.91
C THR A 67 10.26 3.14 24.84
N SER A 68 10.94 3.58 23.81
CA SER A 68 11.29 4.99 23.56
C SER A 68 10.06 5.89 23.34
N THR A 69 8.87 5.31 23.22
CA THR A 69 7.62 6.05 23.00
C THR A 69 6.76 6.20 24.25
N GLY A 70 6.00 7.29 24.30
CA GLY A 70 5.01 7.52 25.33
C GLY A 70 5.55 8.14 26.60
N CYS A 71 4.88 7.87 27.72
CA CYS A 71 5.22 8.44 29.01
C CYS A 71 5.26 7.34 30.07
N LEU A 72 6.23 7.42 30.96
CA LEU A 72 6.35 6.60 32.16
C LEU A 72 5.53 7.21 33.28
N GLN A 73 4.81 6.37 34.03
CA GLN A 73 4.00 6.78 35.17
C GLN A 73 4.53 6.13 36.45
N ALA A 74 4.88 6.94 37.45
CA ALA A 74 5.19 6.47 38.80
C ALA A 74 3.88 6.21 39.55
N VAL A 75 3.66 4.97 39.93
CA VAL A 75 2.55 4.55 40.80
C VAL A 75 3.04 4.40 42.24
N ILE A 76 2.65 5.30 43.11
CA ILE A 76 3.11 5.40 44.49
C ILE A 76 2.05 4.78 45.39
N GLN A 77 2.45 3.87 46.26
CA GLN A 77 1.61 3.30 47.32
C GLN A 77 2.18 3.68 48.67
N GLY A 78 1.28 4.01 49.62
CA GLY A 78 1.64 4.53 50.93
C GLY A 78 1.76 6.06 50.95
N THR A 79 2.16 6.60 52.15
CA THR A 79 2.27 8.05 52.32
C THR A 79 3.75 8.41 52.53
N PRO A 80 4.42 9.01 51.54
CA PRO A 80 5.81 9.44 51.67
C PRO A 80 5.91 10.59 52.67
N VAL A 81 7.00 10.66 53.43
CA VAL A 81 7.30 11.72 54.40
C VAL A 81 7.47 13.10 53.70
N ARG A 82 7.88 13.10 52.46
CA ARG A 82 7.88 14.24 51.56
C ARG A 82 7.33 13.79 50.21
N ASN A 83 6.41 14.57 49.69
CA ASN A 83 5.79 14.31 48.39
C ASN A 83 6.70 14.79 47.22
N VAL A 84 7.97 14.35 47.23
CA VAL A 84 8.94 14.66 46.20
C VAL A 84 9.19 13.43 45.38
N VAL A 85 9.02 13.58 44.07
CA VAL A 85 9.31 12.58 43.05
C VAL A 85 10.50 13.07 42.26
N VAL A 86 11.55 12.25 42.18
CA VAL A 86 12.76 12.56 41.43
C VAL A 86 12.91 11.52 40.32
N TRP A 87 12.93 11.96 39.10
CA TRP A 87 13.22 11.15 37.92
C TRP A 87 14.68 11.32 37.51
N LYS A 88 15.31 10.20 37.22
CA LYS A 88 16.70 10.13 36.73
C LYS A 88 16.75 9.30 35.45
N VAL A 89 17.58 9.73 34.51
CA VAL A 89 17.95 8.97 33.30
C VAL A 89 19.45 8.75 33.39
N ASN A 90 19.89 7.50 33.32
CA ASN A 90 21.30 7.11 33.47
C ASN A 90 21.99 7.75 34.71
N SER A 91 21.24 7.83 35.82
CA SER A 91 21.64 8.45 37.08
C SER A 91 21.63 9.98 37.14
N GLU A 92 21.39 10.68 36.02
CA GLU A 92 21.25 12.14 35.99
C GLU A 92 19.80 12.56 36.31
N VAL A 93 19.63 13.58 37.12
CA VAL A 93 18.29 14.09 37.48
C VAL A 93 17.72 14.90 36.32
N VAL A 94 16.62 14.40 35.72
CA VAL A 94 15.90 15.07 34.63
C VAL A 94 14.64 15.78 35.10
N SER A 95 14.06 15.36 36.24
CA SER A 95 12.89 16.01 36.84
C SER A 95 12.88 15.85 38.36
N SER A 96 12.52 16.89 39.09
CA SER A 96 12.35 16.86 40.53
C SER A 96 11.17 17.74 40.95
N GLY A 97 10.27 17.22 41.74
CA GLY A 97 9.08 17.93 42.16
C GLY A 97 7.95 16.98 42.56
N THR A 98 6.74 17.26 42.09
CA THR A 98 5.55 16.45 42.37
C THR A 98 5.06 15.70 41.11
N LYS A 99 5.75 15.81 39.98
CA LYS A 99 5.37 15.14 38.74
C LYS A 99 5.60 13.64 38.82
N THR A 100 4.52 12.87 38.67
CA THR A 100 4.55 11.40 38.62
C THR A 100 4.71 10.82 37.24
N GLN A 101 4.90 11.68 36.23
CA GLN A 101 5.04 11.29 34.82
C GLN A 101 6.33 11.84 34.22
N LEU A 102 7.00 11.03 33.39
CA LEU A 102 8.15 11.37 32.56
C LEU A 102 7.90 10.89 31.14
N CYS A 103 8.05 11.76 30.14
CA CYS A 103 7.72 11.45 28.74
C CYS A 103 8.98 11.25 27.87
N SER A 104 8.77 10.70 26.66
CA SER A 104 9.81 10.19 25.76
C SER A 104 10.88 11.19 25.29
N ASP A 105 10.61 12.47 25.31
CA ASP A 105 11.60 13.53 25.05
C ASP A 105 12.73 13.61 26.09
N SER A 106 12.60 12.85 27.18
CA SER A 106 13.57 12.82 28.28
C SER A 106 14.43 11.56 28.31
N TYR A 107 14.13 10.53 27.49
CA TYR A 107 14.84 9.24 27.47
C TYR A 107 14.74 8.58 26.08
N LYS A 108 15.61 7.61 25.81
CA LYS A 108 15.70 6.83 24.57
C LYS A 108 15.97 5.35 24.88
N ARG A 109 15.96 4.49 23.86
CA ARG A 109 16.34 3.09 23.98
C ARG A 109 17.67 2.92 24.70
N ASP A 110 17.79 1.86 25.48
CA ASP A 110 18.92 1.50 26.35
C ASP A 110 19.15 2.39 27.58
N ASP A 111 18.40 3.47 27.72
CA ASP A 111 18.45 4.27 28.93
C ASP A 111 17.88 3.51 30.14
N THR A 112 18.47 3.74 31.28
CA THR A 112 17.92 3.31 32.58
C THR A 112 17.20 4.47 33.23
N VAL A 113 15.89 4.35 33.37
CA VAL A 113 15.07 5.37 34.05
C VAL A 113 14.76 4.93 35.47
N THR A 114 15.08 5.79 36.42
CA THR A 114 14.86 5.58 37.86
C THR A 114 13.90 6.64 38.38
N VAL A 115 12.94 6.20 39.20
CA VAL A 115 12.11 7.10 40.02
C VAL A 115 12.41 6.91 41.50
N GLU A 116 12.63 7.99 42.19
CA GLU A 116 12.81 8.05 43.63
C GLU A 116 11.69 8.85 44.26
N VAL A 117 11.11 8.36 45.37
CA VAL A 117 10.02 9.01 46.09
C VAL A 117 10.33 9.09 47.58
N GLY A 118 10.12 10.27 48.14
CA GLY A 118 10.36 10.50 49.59
C GLY A 118 11.78 10.97 49.88
N THR A 119 12.39 10.46 50.94
CA THR A 119 13.77 10.81 51.37
C THR A 119 14.65 9.56 51.35
N LYS A 120 15.99 9.75 51.35
CA LYS A 120 16.96 8.66 51.32
C LYS A 120 16.76 7.59 52.41
N ASP A 121 16.23 7.99 53.57
CA ASP A 121 16.05 7.13 54.71
C ASP A 121 14.60 6.61 54.88
N LYS A 122 13.62 7.29 54.26
CA LYS A 122 12.19 6.95 54.29
C LYS A 122 11.59 7.23 52.90
N GLY A 123 11.86 6.33 51.99
CA GLY A 123 11.38 6.46 50.62
C GLY A 123 11.46 5.14 49.85
N ALA A 124 11.11 5.18 48.59
CA ALA A 124 11.17 4.07 47.67
C ALA A 124 11.81 4.52 46.34
N GLN A 125 12.49 3.61 45.70
CA GLN A 125 12.97 3.80 44.35
C GLN A 125 12.74 2.55 43.49
N THR A 126 12.58 2.74 42.19
CA THR A 126 12.55 1.65 41.24
C THR A 126 13.15 2.13 39.91
N SER A 127 13.64 1.20 39.12
CA SER A 127 14.27 1.48 37.83
C SER A 127 13.73 0.54 36.78
N VAL A 128 13.63 1.02 35.54
CA VAL A 128 13.34 0.24 34.35
C VAL A 128 14.34 0.58 33.26
N SER A 129 14.63 -0.37 32.39
CA SER A 129 15.38 -0.12 31.16
C SER A 129 14.39 0.16 30.02
N ILE A 130 14.72 1.12 29.18
CA ILE A 130 13.95 1.44 27.99
C ILE A 130 14.31 0.43 26.90
N GLY A 131 13.31 -0.31 26.44
CA GLY A 131 13.44 -1.29 25.39
C GLY A 131 13.31 -0.70 24.00
N ASN A 132 13.40 -1.58 23.00
CA ASN A 132 13.17 -1.29 21.60
C ASN A 132 11.73 -0.83 21.33
N SER A 133 11.57 0.14 20.41
CA SER A 133 10.28 0.52 19.84
C SER A 133 10.10 -0.21 18.52
N LEU A 134 8.94 -0.76 18.26
CA LEU A 134 8.69 -1.52 17.04
C LEU A 134 8.59 -0.59 15.80
N PRO A 135 9.16 -0.98 14.67
CA PRO A 135 9.00 -0.27 13.41
C PRO A 135 7.56 -0.38 12.92
N ARG A 136 7.09 0.58 12.14
CA ARG A 136 5.76 0.51 11.54
C ARG A 136 5.75 1.04 10.11
N VAL A 137 5.01 0.37 9.24
CA VAL A 137 4.70 0.88 7.89
C VAL A 137 3.66 1.98 8.03
N VAL A 138 3.92 3.14 7.44
CA VAL A 138 3.05 4.32 7.48
C VAL A 138 2.35 4.58 6.16
N ASP A 139 2.94 4.14 5.04
CA ASP A 139 2.39 4.29 3.70
C ASP A 139 2.97 3.22 2.76
N ILE A 140 2.30 2.97 1.63
CA ILE A 140 2.80 2.17 0.53
C ILE A 140 2.52 2.85 -0.80
N SER A 141 3.42 2.67 -1.75
CA SER A 141 3.18 2.99 -3.15
C SER A 141 3.33 1.74 -4.01
N SER A 142 2.68 1.72 -5.19
CA SER A 142 2.82 0.64 -6.16
C SER A 142 3.32 1.14 -7.50
N THR A 143 4.03 0.28 -8.22
CA THR A 143 4.46 0.49 -9.60
C THR A 143 4.08 -0.74 -10.43
N PRO A 144 3.33 -0.57 -11.53
CA PRO A 144 2.74 0.69 -11.99
C PRO A 144 1.60 1.18 -11.06
N SER A 145 1.20 2.45 -11.23
CA SER A 145 0.06 3.02 -10.49
C SER A 145 -1.28 2.50 -11.01
N GLU A 146 -1.36 2.18 -12.31
CA GLU A 146 -2.51 1.50 -12.91
C GLU A 146 -2.22 0.01 -12.99
N ILE A 147 -3.08 -0.79 -12.36
CA ILE A 147 -2.90 -2.22 -12.18
C ILE A 147 -3.93 -2.95 -13.03
N TYR A 148 -3.48 -3.88 -13.88
CA TYR A 148 -4.31 -4.79 -14.69
C TYR A 148 -3.60 -6.13 -14.86
N ALA A 149 -4.31 -7.14 -15.31
CA ALA A 149 -3.76 -8.49 -15.53
C ALA A 149 -2.54 -8.46 -16.47
N GLY A 150 -1.62 -9.39 -16.28
CA GLY A 150 -0.39 -9.47 -17.07
C GLY A 150 0.70 -8.48 -16.69
N THR A 151 0.45 -7.56 -15.76
CA THR A 151 1.42 -6.55 -15.32
C THR A 151 1.95 -6.89 -13.94
N ASP A 152 3.28 -6.94 -13.78
CA ASP A 152 3.92 -7.13 -12.48
C ASP A 152 3.63 -5.93 -11.57
N ILE A 153 3.25 -6.20 -10.32
CA ILE A 153 2.97 -5.16 -9.32
C ILE A 153 4.10 -5.19 -8.30
N THR A 154 4.85 -4.10 -8.20
CA THR A 154 5.87 -3.90 -7.16
C THR A 154 5.38 -2.89 -6.14
N VAL A 155 5.44 -3.24 -4.85
CA VAL A 155 5.13 -2.33 -3.76
C VAL A 155 6.41 -1.80 -3.11
N VAL A 156 6.37 -0.54 -2.71
CA VAL A 156 7.44 0.14 -1.99
C VAL A 156 6.84 0.71 -0.70
N PRO A 157 7.10 0.08 0.45
CA PRO A 157 6.64 0.57 1.74
C PRO A 157 7.45 1.79 2.19
N VAL A 158 6.79 2.68 2.92
CA VAL A 158 7.41 3.73 3.73
C VAL A 158 7.18 3.37 5.18
N ALA A 159 8.25 3.27 5.95
CA ALA A 159 8.17 2.90 7.36
C ALA A 159 8.91 3.90 8.24
N GLU A 160 8.54 3.90 9.50
CA GLU A 160 9.15 4.72 10.54
C GLU A 160 9.56 3.84 11.71
N ASP A 161 10.73 4.14 12.27
CA ASP A 161 11.21 3.64 13.55
C ASP A 161 11.60 4.80 14.45
N VAL A 162 11.14 4.78 15.72
CA VAL A 162 11.39 5.88 16.66
C VAL A 162 12.81 5.88 17.19
N ASP A 163 13.45 4.70 17.24
CA ASP A 163 14.81 4.55 17.69
C ASP A 163 15.83 4.87 16.58
N GLY A 164 15.34 4.98 15.34
CA GLY A 164 16.12 5.35 14.15
C GLY A 164 16.86 4.16 13.55
N ASP A 165 16.35 2.96 13.76
CA ASP A 165 16.92 1.73 13.22
C ASP A 165 16.62 1.57 11.73
N ASP A 166 17.48 0.82 11.03
CA ASP A 166 17.24 0.38 9.68
C ASP A 166 16.09 -0.64 9.66
N ILE A 167 15.22 -0.54 8.67
CA ILE A 167 14.02 -1.39 8.57
C ILE A 167 14.12 -2.27 7.34
N ASP A 168 13.96 -3.57 7.52
CA ASP A 168 13.75 -4.56 6.45
C ASP A 168 12.28 -4.99 6.40
N PHE A 169 11.86 -5.64 5.30
CA PHE A 169 10.45 -5.98 5.08
C PHE A 169 10.29 -7.42 4.62
N THR A 170 9.30 -8.09 5.18
CA THR A 170 8.78 -9.34 4.63
C THR A 170 7.40 -9.13 4.05
N TYR A 171 7.09 -9.88 2.98
CA TYR A 171 5.87 -9.72 2.21
C TYR A 171 5.11 -11.03 2.12
N GLN A 172 3.79 -10.92 2.06
CA GLN A 172 2.89 -12.03 1.72
C GLN A 172 1.77 -11.51 0.85
N TRP A 173 1.66 -12.01 -0.37
CA TRP A 173 0.55 -11.66 -1.24
C TRP A 173 -0.62 -12.60 -1.07
N LEU A 174 -1.82 -12.03 -1.18
CA LEU A 174 -3.09 -12.74 -1.19
C LEU A 174 -3.78 -12.47 -2.52
N ILE A 175 -4.32 -13.54 -3.13
CA ILE A 175 -5.18 -13.46 -4.32
C ILE A 175 -6.54 -13.99 -3.90
N ASN A 176 -7.60 -13.19 -4.09
CA ASN A 176 -8.96 -13.52 -3.63
C ASN A 176 -9.04 -13.87 -2.13
N GLY A 177 -8.19 -13.23 -1.31
CA GLY A 177 -8.11 -13.47 0.12
C GLY A 177 -7.34 -14.74 0.53
N GLU A 178 -6.79 -15.49 -0.43
CA GLU A 178 -5.97 -16.66 -0.15
C GLU A 178 -4.48 -16.35 -0.33
N ALA A 179 -3.67 -16.68 0.68
CA ALA A 179 -2.23 -16.46 0.65
C ALA A 179 -1.53 -17.48 -0.25
N ASP A 180 -0.70 -17.02 -1.19
CA ASP A 180 0.20 -17.89 -1.95
C ASP A 180 1.57 -17.92 -1.24
N PRO A 181 2.00 -19.06 -0.67
CA PRO A 181 3.19 -19.16 0.17
C PRO A 181 4.52 -18.90 -0.57
N VAL A 182 4.50 -18.84 -1.90
CA VAL A 182 5.68 -18.55 -2.72
C VAL A 182 5.77 -17.06 -3.10
N LEU A 183 4.73 -16.28 -2.88
CA LEU A 183 4.68 -14.85 -3.20
C LEU A 183 5.10 -14.02 -1.99
N THR A 184 6.41 -14.02 -1.72
CA THR A 184 7.03 -13.38 -0.53
C THR A 184 7.99 -12.25 -0.88
N GLN A 185 7.98 -11.78 -2.13
CA GLN A 185 8.79 -10.67 -2.57
C GLN A 185 7.96 -9.38 -2.64
N SER A 186 8.62 -8.23 -2.74
CA SER A 186 7.94 -6.93 -2.96
C SER A 186 7.17 -6.87 -4.26
N THR A 187 7.40 -7.80 -5.18
CA THR A 187 6.75 -7.87 -6.49
C THR A 187 5.92 -9.14 -6.62
N ILE A 188 4.65 -8.99 -7.04
CA ILE A 188 3.82 -10.09 -7.51
C ILE A 188 3.86 -10.10 -9.05
N PRO A 189 4.23 -11.23 -9.70
CA PRO A 189 4.20 -11.32 -11.17
C PRO A 189 2.77 -11.26 -11.72
N GLY A 190 2.57 -10.52 -12.82
CA GLY A 190 1.27 -10.32 -13.46
C GLY A 190 0.58 -11.59 -13.96
N GLY A 191 1.35 -12.66 -14.21
CA GLY A 191 0.78 -13.96 -14.57
C GLY A 191 0.18 -14.75 -13.40
N LYS A 192 0.14 -14.20 -12.19
CA LYS A 192 -0.40 -14.84 -10.99
C LYS A 192 -1.87 -14.52 -10.71
N PHE A 193 -2.39 -13.51 -11.34
CA PHE A 193 -3.76 -13.05 -11.18
C PHE A 193 -4.36 -12.68 -12.54
N THR A 194 -5.67 -12.62 -12.61
CA THR A 194 -6.45 -12.33 -13.82
C THR A 194 -7.45 -11.21 -13.54
N LYS A 195 -8.05 -10.68 -14.59
CA LYS A 195 -9.17 -9.74 -14.51
C LYS A 195 -10.27 -10.28 -13.59
N GLY A 196 -10.77 -9.45 -12.69
CA GLY A 196 -11.80 -9.80 -11.72
C GLY A 196 -11.27 -10.38 -10.41
N ASP A 197 -10.00 -10.80 -10.35
CA ASP A 197 -9.37 -11.16 -9.09
C ASP A 197 -9.17 -9.94 -8.18
N THR A 198 -8.97 -10.20 -6.89
CA THR A 198 -8.52 -9.19 -5.94
C THR A 198 -7.11 -9.54 -5.47
N VAL A 199 -6.23 -8.53 -5.40
CA VAL A 199 -4.85 -8.67 -4.94
C VAL A 199 -4.65 -7.82 -3.69
N GLN A 200 -4.03 -8.40 -2.67
CA GLN A 200 -3.70 -7.74 -1.40
C GLN A 200 -2.29 -8.13 -0.97
N VAL A 201 -1.58 -7.22 -0.30
CA VAL A 201 -0.28 -7.51 0.29
C VAL A 201 -0.29 -7.27 1.79
N LEU A 202 0.31 -8.20 2.54
CA LEU A 202 0.66 -8.07 3.94
C LEU A 202 2.16 -7.76 4.01
N ILE A 203 2.54 -6.76 4.79
CA ILE A 203 3.93 -6.32 4.95
C ILE A 203 4.26 -6.30 6.43
N VAL A 204 5.31 -7.00 6.84
CA VAL A 204 5.82 -6.95 8.21
C VAL A 204 7.17 -6.23 8.17
N PRO A 205 7.29 -5.07 8.80
CA PRO A 205 8.57 -4.39 8.98
C PRO A 205 9.35 -5.05 10.11
N ASN A 206 10.68 -5.12 10.01
CA ASN A 206 11.61 -5.65 11.01
C ASN A 206 12.78 -4.70 11.16
N ASP A 207 13.15 -4.33 12.39
CA ASP A 207 14.24 -3.42 12.72
C ASP A 207 15.53 -4.14 13.11
N PHE A 208 15.64 -5.43 12.84
CA PHE A 208 16.70 -6.36 13.24
C PHE A 208 16.72 -6.69 14.75
N PHE A 209 15.79 -6.16 15.53
CA PHE A 209 15.53 -6.52 16.94
C PHE A 209 14.19 -7.24 17.06
N ASP A 210 13.14 -6.65 16.48
CA ASP A 210 11.76 -7.16 16.60
C ASP A 210 10.98 -6.90 15.31
N ASP A 211 9.93 -7.70 15.11
CA ASP A 211 8.94 -7.47 14.07
C ASP A 211 7.92 -6.41 14.51
N GLY A 212 7.65 -5.46 13.64
CA GLY A 212 6.56 -4.51 13.80
C GLY A 212 5.20 -5.11 13.47
N PRO A 213 4.12 -4.34 13.69
CA PRO A 213 2.78 -4.79 13.34
C PRO A 213 2.63 -4.96 11.82
N THR A 214 1.95 -6.03 11.42
CA THR A 214 1.63 -6.29 10.02
C THR A 214 0.80 -5.13 9.45
N TYR A 215 1.27 -4.58 8.35
CA TYR A 215 0.49 -3.67 7.51
C TYR A 215 -0.30 -4.49 6.49
N GLU A 216 -1.60 -4.23 6.39
CA GLU A 216 -2.48 -4.86 5.41
C GLU A 216 -2.93 -3.81 4.39
N SER A 217 -2.61 -4.03 3.10
CA SER A 217 -3.14 -3.16 2.05
C SER A 217 -4.63 -3.42 1.84
N TYR A 218 -5.31 -2.49 1.16
CA TYR A 218 -6.65 -2.81 0.64
C TYR A 218 -6.57 -3.94 -0.39
N ALA A 219 -7.60 -4.80 -0.43
CA ALA A 219 -7.78 -5.77 -1.49
C ALA A 219 -8.17 -5.02 -2.78
N GLN A 220 -7.19 -4.88 -3.69
CA GLN A 220 -7.35 -4.14 -4.94
C GLN A 220 -7.95 -5.06 -6.00
N PRO A 221 -9.15 -4.76 -6.54
CA PRO A 221 -9.69 -5.51 -7.66
C PRO A 221 -8.87 -5.23 -8.93
N ILE A 222 -8.64 -6.26 -9.71
CA ILE A 222 -7.94 -6.18 -11.00
C ILE A 222 -8.98 -5.85 -12.08
N PRO A 223 -8.93 -4.64 -12.66
CA PRO A 223 -9.87 -4.23 -13.68
C PRO A 223 -9.56 -4.89 -15.03
N ASN A 224 -10.49 -4.76 -15.98
CA ASN A 224 -10.23 -5.03 -17.39
C ASN A 224 -9.15 -4.10 -17.92
N ALA A 225 -8.20 -4.62 -18.70
CA ALA A 225 -7.23 -3.82 -19.43
C ALA A 225 -7.83 -3.31 -20.74
N SER A 226 -7.28 -2.23 -21.28
CA SER A 226 -7.67 -1.75 -22.61
C SER A 226 -6.84 -2.44 -23.68
N PRO A 227 -7.44 -2.80 -24.82
CA PRO A 227 -6.72 -3.35 -25.95
C PRO A 227 -5.74 -2.32 -26.54
N ARG A 228 -4.70 -2.82 -27.18
CA ARG A 228 -3.70 -2.01 -27.87
C ARG A 228 -3.48 -2.50 -29.28
N ILE A 229 -3.66 -1.61 -30.29
CA ILE A 229 -3.26 -1.92 -31.67
C ILE A 229 -1.73 -1.94 -31.73
N THR A 230 -1.18 -3.06 -32.19
CA THR A 230 0.27 -3.32 -32.27
C THR A 230 0.82 -3.31 -33.71
N SER A 231 -0.06 -3.44 -34.70
CA SER A 231 0.32 -3.37 -36.12
C SER A 231 0.46 -1.93 -36.61
N GLU A 232 1.25 -1.76 -37.65
CA GLU A 232 1.42 -0.49 -38.35
C GLU A 232 0.86 -0.58 -39.79
N PRO A 233 0.18 0.48 -40.28
CA PRO A 233 -0.33 0.50 -41.65
C PRO A 233 0.81 0.38 -42.68
N PRO A 234 0.58 -0.32 -43.79
CA PRO A 234 1.56 -0.44 -44.85
C PRO A 234 2.01 0.94 -45.39
N GLN A 235 3.31 1.13 -45.48
CA GLN A 235 3.91 2.32 -46.08
C GLN A 235 4.08 2.11 -47.58
N GLY A 236 3.28 2.81 -48.36
CA GLY A 236 3.31 2.73 -49.83
C GLY A 236 2.36 1.66 -50.38
N ILE A 237 1.81 1.97 -51.53
CA ILE A 237 0.84 1.14 -52.24
C ILE A 237 1.50 0.64 -53.54
N THR A 238 1.52 -0.68 -53.68
CA THR A 238 2.14 -1.35 -54.84
C THR A 238 1.13 -2.09 -55.74
N SER A 239 -0.18 -2.05 -55.36
CA SER A 239 -1.26 -2.74 -56.04
C SER A 239 -2.51 -1.85 -56.14
N LEU A 240 -3.48 -2.28 -56.96
CA LEU A 240 -4.79 -1.62 -57.11
C LEU A 240 -5.74 -1.92 -55.90
N ASP A 241 -5.30 -2.77 -54.97
CA ASP A 241 -6.06 -3.11 -53.79
C ASP A 241 -5.18 -2.82 -52.58
N TYR A 242 -5.72 -2.06 -51.62
CA TYR A 242 -5.11 -1.81 -50.32
C TYR A 242 -5.64 -2.81 -49.34
N HIS A 243 -4.74 -3.47 -48.62
CA HIS A 243 -5.06 -4.38 -47.54
C HIS A 243 -4.20 -4.04 -46.34
N TYR A 244 -4.84 -4.02 -45.14
CA TYR A 244 -4.14 -3.87 -43.89
C TYR A 244 -4.78 -4.79 -42.81
N GLN A 245 -3.99 -5.70 -42.29
CA GLN A 245 -4.43 -6.53 -41.15
C GLN A 245 -4.12 -5.79 -39.84
N VAL A 246 -5.16 -5.41 -39.12
CA VAL A 246 -5.03 -4.82 -37.79
C VAL A 246 -4.74 -5.94 -36.79
N GLU A 247 -3.65 -5.82 -36.06
CA GLU A 247 -3.29 -6.72 -34.96
C GLU A 247 -3.47 -5.99 -33.62
N VAL A 248 -4.08 -6.67 -32.66
CA VAL A 248 -4.38 -6.13 -31.33
C VAL A 248 -3.80 -7.09 -30.28
N SER A 249 -3.26 -6.50 -29.22
CA SER A 249 -2.82 -7.22 -28.02
C SER A 249 -3.55 -6.69 -26.83
N ASP A 250 -4.00 -7.60 -25.97
CA ASP A 250 -4.65 -7.31 -24.71
C ASP A 250 -4.22 -8.35 -23.66
N PRO A 251 -3.96 -7.95 -22.40
CA PRO A 251 -3.60 -8.89 -21.33
C PRO A 251 -4.71 -9.85 -20.92
N ASP A 252 -5.98 -9.46 -21.11
CA ASP A 252 -7.16 -10.15 -20.61
C ASP A 252 -7.96 -10.86 -21.70
N ASP A 253 -7.97 -10.27 -22.90
CA ASP A 253 -8.83 -10.68 -23.99
C ASP A 253 -8.06 -11.16 -25.22
N SER A 254 -8.65 -12.11 -25.95
CA SER A 254 -8.12 -12.64 -27.19
C SER A 254 -9.04 -12.42 -28.40
N THR A 255 -10.20 -11.83 -28.17
CA THR A 255 -11.21 -11.55 -29.20
C THR A 255 -11.58 -10.07 -29.19
N PHE A 256 -11.60 -9.48 -30.36
CA PHE A 256 -11.84 -8.06 -30.54
C PHE A 256 -12.87 -7.82 -31.64
N THR A 257 -13.53 -6.66 -31.55
CA THR A 257 -14.38 -6.15 -32.62
C THR A 257 -13.76 -4.90 -33.22
N TYR A 258 -13.88 -4.75 -34.55
CA TYR A 258 -13.22 -3.69 -35.29
C TYR A 258 -14.21 -2.85 -36.06
N ARG A 259 -13.98 -1.53 -36.09
CA ARG A 259 -14.75 -0.60 -36.93
C ARG A 259 -13.87 0.51 -37.49
N LEU A 260 -14.30 1.10 -38.59
CA LEU A 260 -13.74 2.35 -39.09
C LEU A 260 -14.56 3.52 -38.51
N ASP A 261 -13.87 4.45 -37.87
CA ASP A 261 -14.47 5.69 -37.36
C ASP A 261 -14.40 6.78 -38.45
N GLU A 262 -13.29 6.85 -39.18
CA GLU A 262 -13.11 7.67 -40.36
C GLU A 262 -12.48 6.84 -41.50
N ALA A 263 -13.04 6.91 -42.68
CA ALA A 263 -12.52 6.18 -43.81
C ALA A 263 -12.98 6.76 -45.15
N PRO A 264 -12.16 6.62 -46.24
CA PRO A 264 -12.57 6.99 -47.57
C PRO A 264 -13.68 6.09 -48.11
N VAL A 265 -14.45 6.61 -49.03
CA VAL A 265 -15.56 5.89 -49.69
C VAL A 265 -15.06 4.60 -50.34
N GLY A 266 -15.75 3.50 -50.04
CA GLY A 266 -15.43 2.16 -50.57
C GLY A 266 -14.40 1.37 -49.74
N MET A 267 -13.77 1.96 -48.71
CA MET A 267 -12.97 1.22 -47.74
C MET A 267 -13.90 0.48 -46.75
N SER A 268 -13.54 -0.72 -46.37
CA SER A 268 -14.24 -1.53 -45.37
C SER A 268 -13.26 -2.21 -44.42
N ILE A 269 -13.73 -2.55 -43.25
CA ILE A 269 -13.03 -3.40 -42.29
C ILE A 269 -13.94 -4.59 -41.92
N ASP A 270 -13.39 -5.76 -41.82
CA ASP A 270 -14.10 -6.92 -41.31
C ASP A 270 -14.17 -6.82 -39.77
N GLU A 271 -15.37 -6.81 -39.22
CA GLU A 271 -15.65 -6.57 -37.80
C GLU A 271 -14.98 -7.59 -36.89
N ASN A 272 -14.77 -8.82 -37.33
CA ASN A 272 -14.22 -9.90 -36.50
C ASN A 272 -12.74 -10.13 -36.72
N SER A 273 -12.25 -9.97 -37.95
CA SER A 273 -10.83 -10.24 -38.25
C SER A 273 -9.95 -8.99 -38.24
N GLY A 274 -10.53 -7.79 -38.33
CA GLY A 274 -9.79 -6.54 -38.44
C GLY A 274 -9.08 -6.35 -39.81
N LEU A 275 -9.46 -7.12 -40.82
CA LEU A 275 -8.89 -6.95 -42.16
C LEU A 275 -9.55 -5.74 -42.83
N ILE A 276 -8.73 -4.73 -43.15
CA ILE A 276 -9.11 -3.60 -44.00
C ILE A 276 -8.90 -3.96 -45.44
N ALA A 277 -9.92 -3.64 -46.27
CA ALA A 277 -9.85 -3.79 -47.72
C ALA A 277 -10.38 -2.52 -48.41
N TRP A 278 -9.68 -2.06 -49.43
CA TRP A 278 -10.09 -0.91 -50.24
C TRP A 278 -9.59 -1.06 -51.68
N SER A 279 -10.51 -1.04 -52.65
CA SER A 279 -10.13 -1.04 -54.08
C SER A 279 -9.78 0.38 -54.52
N LEU A 280 -8.62 0.53 -55.14
CA LEU A 280 -8.05 1.80 -55.58
C LEU A 280 -8.26 2.06 -57.07
N ALA A 281 -8.98 1.20 -57.79
CA ALA A 281 -9.13 1.27 -59.24
C ALA A 281 -9.63 2.62 -59.76
N ASP A 282 -10.57 3.25 -59.01
CA ASP A 282 -11.22 4.52 -59.38
C ASP A 282 -10.95 5.63 -58.35
N VAL A 283 -9.91 5.48 -57.53
CA VAL A 283 -9.58 6.43 -56.45
C VAL A 283 -8.61 7.49 -56.98
N ALA A 284 -8.92 8.76 -56.76
CA ALA A 284 -8.08 9.87 -57.16
C ALA A 284 -6.78 9.94 -56.31
N PRO A 285 -5.67 10.46 -56.89
CA PRO A 285 -4.51 10.80 -56.07
C PRO A 285 -4.86 11.83 -55.01
N GLY A 286 -4.31 11.67 -53.80
CA GLY A 286 -4.59 12.55 -52.66
C GLY A 286 -4.25 11.92 -51.32
N ASP A 287 -4.52 12.64 -50.28
CA ASP A 287 -4.35 12.19 -48.88
C ASP A 287 -5.69 11.78 -48.29
N TYR A 288 -5.74 10.59 -47.71
CA TYR A 288 -6.92 9.98 -47.12
C TYR A 288 -6.68 9.68 -45.66
N THR A 289 -7.52 10.24 -44.81
CA THR A 289 -7.49 9.96 -43.36
C THR A 289 -8.27 8.68 -43.09
N ILE A 290 -7.67 7.80 -42.27
CA ILE A 290 -8.30 6.57 -41.78
C ILE A 290 -8.17 6.55 -40.27
N ALA A 291 -9.28 6.28 -39.61
CA ALA A 291 -9.33 6.04 -38.17
C ALA A 291 -9.98 4.69 -37.87
N ILE A 292 -9.25 3.84 -37.16
CA ILE A 292 -9.63 2.49 -36.79
C ILE A 292 -9.91 2.48 -35.29
N ILE A 293 -10.97 1.80 -34.91
CA ILE A 293 -11.27 1.48 -33.50
C ILE A 293 -11.25 -0.04 -33.37
N ALA A 294 -10.55 -0.53 -32.34
CA ALA A 294 -10.66 -1.90 -31.88
C ALA A 294 -11.20 -1.89 -30.44
N ALA A 295 -12.17 -2.74 -30.17
CA ALA A 295 -12.80 -2.87 -28.86
C ALA A 295 -12.67 -4.31 -28.36
N ASP A 296 -12.47 -4.47 -27.03
CA ASP A 296 -12.50 -5.75 -26.34
C ASP A 296 -13.93 -6.26 -26.10
N SER A 297 -14.05 -7.39 -25.40
CA SER A 297 -15.33 -8.03 -25.08
C SER A 297 -16.19 -7.23 -24.09
N GLU A 298 -15.60 -6.31 -23.32
CA GLU A 298 -16.28 -5.46 -22.33
C GLU A 298 -16.53 -4.03 -22.84
N GLY A 299 -16.02 -3.71 -24.04
CA GLY A 299 -16.27 -2.45 -24.72
C GLY A 299 -15.23 -1.37 -24.43
N LEU A 300 -14.06 -1.69 -23.85
CA LEU A 300 -12.93 -0.77 -23.85
C LEU A 300 -12.33 -0.68 -25.25
N GLU A 301 -12.00 0.53 -25.67
CA GLU A 301 -11.59 0.82 -27.04
C GLU A 301 -10.18 1.37 -27.11
N THR A 302 -9.52 1.05 -28.22
CA THR A 302 -8.28 1.69 -28.67
C THR A 302 -8.45 2.22 -30.07
N ALA A 303 -7.72 3.29 -30.41
CA ALA A 303 -7.80 3.92 -31.71
C ALA A 303 -6.42 4.00 -32.38
N GLN A 304 -6.41 3.83 -33.72
CA GLN A 304 -5.26 4.14 -34.55
C GLN A 304 -5.72 5.04 -35.69
N ALA A 305 -5.07 6.19 -35.87
CA ALA A 305 -5.33 7.09 -36.98
C ALA A 305 -4.05 7.29 -37.82
N TYR A 306 -4.22 7.30 -39.14
CA TYR A 306 -3.12 7.55 -40.08
C TYR A 306 -3.63 8.19 -41.37
N THR A 307 -2.70 8.76 -42.12
CA THR A 307 -2.97 9.31 -43.44
C THR A 307 -2.32 8.44 -44.50
N LEU A 308 -3.10 8.00 -45.47
CA LEU A 308 -2.61 7.26 -46.62
C LEU A 308 -2.51 8.19 -47.83
N SER A 309 -1.29 8.41 -48.35
CA SER A 309 -1.05 9.26 -49.50
C SER A 309 -1.02 8.42 -50.78
N LEU A 310 -1.94 8.67 -51.69
CA LEU A 310 -1.96 8.08 -53.04
C LEU A 310 -1.28 9.00 -54.00
N GLY A 311 -0.15 8.54 -54.59
CA GLY A 311 0.55 9.24 -55.66
C GLY A 311 -0.23 9.23 -56.98
N ALA A 312 0.11 10.13 -57.91
CA ALA A 312 -0.41 10.05 -59.26
C ALA A 312 0.09 8.75 -59.94
N PRO A 313 -0.76 8.05 -60.73
CA PRO A 313 -0.32 6.90 -61.49
C PRO A 313 0.87 7.29 -62.43
N GLN A 314 1.93 6.49 -62.33
CA GLN A 314 3.11 6.66 -63.21
C GLN A 314 2.81 6.16 -64.60
#